data_d11ec4f335c14d1b8bbce084b27159ec
#
_entry.id   d11ec4f335c14d1b8bbce084b27159ec
#
_cell.length_a   1.000
_cell.length_b   1.000
_cell.length_c   1.000
_cell.angle_alpha   90.00
_cell.angle_beta   90.00
_cell.angle_gamma   90.00
#
_symmetry.space_group_name_H-M   'P 1'
#
loop_
_entity.id
_entity.type
_entity.pdbx_description
1 polymer ?
#
loop_
_entity_poly.entity_id
_entity_poly.type
_entity_poly.pdbx_seq_one_letter_code
_entity_poly.pdbx_strand_id
1 'polypeptide(L)'
;MSEFDKNSENIDEDDDLEYLINLYGRDILSSPGMQSEKTFRQHGRMSVYEHSLAVARMCLRIAKHFPGEVDIRSLVRGALLHDYFLYDWHIPDESHKWHGVTHAGDALKNAMRDFELNEIEQDMIRKHMFPLNPVPPKYRESWILCVADKICASKETVKRH
;
A
#
# COMPACT_ATOMS: atom_id res chain seq x y z
N MET A 1 2.27 -17.40 29.70
CA MET A 1 1.45 -17.25 28.50
C MET A 1 1.67 -18.47 27.61
N SER A 2 0.65 -19.27 27.43
CA SER A 2 0.76 -20.49 26.64
C SER A 2 0.76 -20.18 25.14
N GLU A 3 1.28 -21.12 24.33
CA GLU A 3 1.29 -21.00 22.88
C GLU A 3 -0.13 -20.85 22.29
N PHE A 4 -1.15 -21.32 23.01
CA PHE A 4 -2.56 -21.18 22.69
C PHE A 4 -3.06 -19.74 22.82
N ASP A 5 -2.59 -19.00 23.84
CA ASP A 5 -3.00 -17.59 24.06
C ASP A 5 -2.44 -16.67 22.99
N LYS A 6 -1.21 -16.94 22.52
CA LYS A 6 -0.61 -16.15 21.42
C LYS A 6 -1.31 -16.36 20.08
N ASN A 7 -1.84 -17.54 19.82
CA ASN A 7 -2.55 -17.82 18.56
C ASN A 7 -3.95 -17.18 18.54
N SER A 8 -4.65 -17.12 19.68
CA SER A 8 -5.95 -16.45 19.73
C SER A 8 -5.83 -14.93 19.58
N GLU A 9 -4.85 -14.30 20.22
CA GLU A 9 -4.59 -12.86 20.06
C GLU A 9 -4.22 -12.49 18.62
N ASN A 10 -3.46 -13.35 17.92
CA ASN A 10 -3.09 -13.12 16.53
C ASN A 10 -4.28 -13.25 15.55
N ILE A 11 -5.20 -14.18 15.82
CA ILE A 11 -6.40 -14.36 14.98
C ILE A 11 -7.32 -13.14 15.11
N ASP A 12 -7.57 -12.68 16.33
CA ASP A 12 -8.39 -11.49 16.59
C ASP A 12 -7.77 -10.23 15.95
N GLU A 13 -6.45 -10.10 16.00
CA GLU A 13 -5.75 -8.99 15.39
C GLU A 13 -5.87 -8.98 13.85
N ASP A 14 -5.70 -10.12 13.21
CA ASP A 14 -5.83 -10.23 11.75
C ASP A 14 -7.27 -9.97 11.29
N ASP A 15 -8.27 -10.43 12.02
CA ASP A 15 -9.69 -10.15 11.74
C ASP A 15 -10.00 -8.66 11.86
N ASP A 16 -9.45 -7.97 12.85
CA ASP A 16 -9.59 -6.52 13.02
C ASP A 16 -8.96 -5.75 11.86
N LEU A 17 -7.80 -6.17 11.37
CA LEU A 17 -7.15 -5.55 10.21
C LEU A 17 -8.00 -5.70 8.95
N GLU A 18 -8.51 -6.90 8.66
CA GLU A 18 -9.38 -7.15 7.51
C GLU A 18 -10.69 -6.36 7.60
N TYR A 19 -11.26 -6.25 8.78
CA TYR A 19 -12.46 -5.44 9.02
C TYR A 19 -12.21 -3.96 8.65
N LEU A 20 -11.13 -3.37 9.11
CA LEU A 20 -10.78 -1.97 8.83
C LEU A 20 -10.49 -1.73 7.34
N ILE A 21 -9.80 -2.67 6.70
CA ILE A 21 -9.51 -2.58 5.26
C ILE A 21 -10.81 -2.61 4.45
N ASN A 22 -11.73 -3.51 4.78
CA ASN A 22 -13.02 -3.60 4.11
C ASN A 22 -13.91 -2.39 4.41
N LEU A 23 -13.91 -1.90 5.65
CA LEU A 23 -14.72 -0.75 6.05
C LEU A 23 -14.35 0.50 5.25
N TYR A 24 -13.07 0.80 5.12
CA TYR A 24 -12.56 2.03 4.51
C TYR A 24 -12.15 1.90 3.04
N GLY A 25 -11.87 0.69 2.57
CA GLY A 25 -11.34 0.43 1.23
C GLY A 25 -12.25 -0.37 0.31
N ARG A 26 -13.49 -0.64 0.69
CA ARG A 26 -14.40 -1.49 -0.08
C ARG A 26 -14.64 -1.00 -1.50
N ASP A 27 -14.86 0.29 -1.68
CA ASP A 27 -15.05 0.91 -2.99
C ASP A 27 -13.79 0.77 -3.86
N ILE A 28 -12.62 0.89 -3.28
CA ILE A 28 -11.33 0.71 -3.96
C ILE A 28 -11.16 -0.75 -4.37
N LEU A 29 -11.31 -1.68 -3.42
CA LEU A 29 -11.08 -3.11 -3.65
C LEU A 29 -12.01 -3.69 -4.73
N SER A 30 -13.24 -3.22 -4.82
CA SER A 30 -14.22 -3.67 -5.79
C SER A 30 -14.14 -2.93 -7.15
N SER A 31 -13.30 -1.91 -7.26
CA SER A 31 -13.18 -1.13 -8.49
C SER A 31 -12.56 -1.94 -9.64
N PRO A 32 -12.92 -1.65 -10.91
CA PRO A 32 -12.32 -2.32 -12.06
C PRO A 32 -10.80 -2.17 -12.13
N GLY A 33 -10.28 -0.97 -11.80
CA GLY A 33 -8.84 -0.70 -11.79
C GLY A 33 -8.12 -1.57 -10.78
N MET A 34 -8.61 -1.64 -9.55
CA MET A 34 -8.01 -2.46 -8.50
C MET A 34 -8.09 -3.95 -8.83
N GLN A 35 -9.20 -4.42 -9.41
CA GLN A 35 -9.32 -5.80 -9.85
C GLN A 35 -8.32 -6.15 -10.96
N SER A 36 -8.02 -5.20 -11.85
CA SER A 36 -7.02 -5.39 -12.90
C SER A 36 -5.60 -5.60 -12.35
N GLU A 37 -5.30 -5.06 -11.16
CA GLU A 37 -3.99 -5.22 -10.51
C GLU A 37 -3.67 -6.67 -10.12
N LYS A 38 -4.66 -7.55 -10.07
CA LYS A 38 -4.47 -8.99 -9.86
C LYS A 38 -3.66 -9.64 -10.99
N THR A 39 -3.62 -9.03 -12.15
CA THR A 39 -2.89 -9.50 -13.33
C THR A 39 -1.49 -8.90 -13.47
N PHE A 40 -1.18 -7.86 -12.70
CA PHE A 40 0.12 -7.18 -12.74
C PHE A 40 1.04 -7.71 -11.65
N ARG A 41 2.26 -8.11 -12.03
CA ARG A 41 3.28 -8.59 -11.10
C ARG A 41 3.93 -7.43 -10.36
N GLN A 42 4.13 -7.56 -9.06
CA GLN A 42 4.89 -6.60 -8.26
C GLN A 42 6.28 -7.14 -7.93
N HIS A 43 6.37 -8.09 -7.03
CA HIS A 43 7.63 -8.73 -6.63
C HIS A 43 7.46 -10.25 -6.62
N GLY A 44 8.33 -10.97 -7.31
CA GLY A 44 8.25 -12.42 -7.38
C GLY A 44 6.93 -12.89 -8.01
N ARG A 45 6.15 -13.68 -7.27
CA ARG A 45 4.84 -14.18 -7.69
C ARG A 45 3.68 -13.31 -7.22
N MET A 46 3.95 -12.29 -6.43
CA MET A 46 2.94 -11.43 -5.85
C MET A 46 2.41 -10.42 -6.87
N SER A 47 1.09 -10.31 -6.98
CA SER A 47 0.45 -9.28 -7.80
C SER A 47 0.51 -7.92 -7.11
N VAL A 48 0.30 -6.86 -7.88
CA VAL A 48 0.17 -5.50 -7.32
C VAL A 48 -0.99 -5.42 -6.34
N TYR A 49 -2.10 -6.10 -6.63
CA TYR A 49 -3.25 -6.21 -5.72
C TYR A 49 -2.88 -6.82 -4.37
N GLU A 50 -2.21 -7.97 -4.37
CA GLU A 50 -1.77 -8.66 -3.15
C GLU A 50 -0.76 -7.83 -2.36
N HIS A 51 0.19 -7.19 -3.05
CA HIS A 51 1.16 -6.28 -2.43
C HIS A 51 0.47 -5.11 -1.74
N SER A 52 -0.48 -4.46 -2.41
CA SER A 52 -1.23 -3.33 -1.83
C SER A 52 -2.01 -3.73 -0.57
N LEU A 53 -2.61 -4.92 -0.55
CA LEU A 53 -3.25 -5.46 0.65
C LEU A 53 -2.24 -5.72 1.78
N ALA A 54 -1.10 -6.32 1.46
CA ALA A 54 -0.04 -6.59 2.43
C ALA A 54 0.49 -5.27 3.04
N VAL A 55 0.67 -4.25 2.23
CA VAL A 55 1.10 -2.93 2.68
C VAL A 55 0.05 -2.27 3.57
N ALA A 56 -1.23 -2.36 3.22
CA ALA A 56 -2.32 -1.84 4.06
C ALA A 56 -2.35 -2.51 5.45
N ARG A 57 -2.18 -3.83 5.51
CA ARG A 57 -2.07 -4.57 6.79
C ARG A 57 -0.87 -4.12 7.60
N MET A 58 0.28 -3.98 6.97
CA MET A 58 1.50 -3.52 7.63
C MET A 58 1.36 -2.08 8.15
N CYS A 59 0.74 -1.20 7.39
CA CYS A 59 0.44 0.17 7.81
C CYS A 59 -0.38 0.19 9.11
N LEU A 60 -1.43 -0.64 9.19
CA LEU A 60 -2.27 -0.73 10.37
C LEU A 60 -1.53 -1.28 11.60
N ARG A 61 -0.64 -2.25 11.41
CA ARG A 61 0.22 -2.77 12.49
C ARG A 61 1.18 -1.69 13.00
N ILE A 62 1.82 -0.97 12.11
CA ILE A 62 2.73 0.13 12.48
C ILE A 62 1.97 1.25 13.20
N ALA A 63 0.78 1.61 12.73
CA ALA A 63 -0.03 2.68 13.30
C ALA A 63 -0.35 2.48 14.78
N LYS A 64 -0.50 1.25 15.25
CA LYS A 64 -0.75 0.93 16.66
C LYS A 64 0.37 1.43 17.58
N HIS A 65 1.58 1.51 17.09
CA HIS A 65 2.78 1.87 17.85
C HIS A 65 3.36 3.23 17.44
N PHE A 66 2.75 3.89 16.46
CA PHE A 66 3.24 5.18 15.96
C PHE A 66 2.76 6.33 16.87
N PRO A 67 3.63 7.27 17.26
CA PRO A 67 3.24 8.35 18.16
C PRO A 67 2.30 9.35 17.48
N GLY A 68 1.29 9.80 18.23
CA GLY A 68 0.30 10.76 17.78
C GLY A 68 -0.91 10.12 17.11
N GLU A 69 -1.87 10.96 16.75
CA GLU A 69 -3.09 10.51 16.07
C GLU A 69 -2.82 10.19 14.60
N VAL A 70 -3.39 9.08 14.14
CA VAL A 70 -3.30 8.61 12.77
C VAL A 70 -4.72 8.53 12.19
N ASP A 71 -4.91 9.12 11.02
CA ASP A 71 -6.16 8.97 10.26
C ASP A 71 -6.20 7.59 9.60
N ILE A 72 -6.86 6.64 10.26
CA ILE A 72 -6.91 5.24 9.84
C ILE A 72 -7.60 5.09 8.47
N ARG A 73 -8.66 5.83 8.21
CA ARG A 73 -9.34 5.82 6.91
C ARG A 73 -8.38 6.22 5.78
N SER A 74 -7.69 7.33 5.94
CA SER A 74 -6.70 7.81 4.96
C SER A 74 -5.54 6.83 4.82
N LEU A 75 -5.08 6.25 5.93
CA LEU A 75 -3.99 5.28 5.93
C LEU A 75 -4.33 4.05 5.08
N VAL A 76 -5.51 3.47 5.28
CA VAL A 76 -5.98 2.32 4.49
C VAL A 76 -6.10 2.68 3.01
N ARG A 77 -6.77 3.77 2.70
CA ARG A 77 -7.04 4.19 1.32
C ARG A 77 -5.76 4.54 0.57
N GLY A 78 -4.88 5.31 1.19
CA GLY A 78 -3.57 5.65 0.61
C GLY A 78 -2.70 4.42 0.38
N ALA A 79 -2.69 3.49 1.32
CA ALA A 79 -1.93 2.24 1.19
C ALA A 79 -2.45 1.39 0.03
N LEU A 80 -3.77 1.22 -0.10
CA LEU A 80 -4.38 0.45 -1.20
C LEU A 80 -4.08 1.06 -2.58
N LEU A 81 -3.93 2.37 -2.66
CA LEU A 81 -3.77 3.10 -3.93
C LEU A 81 -2.33 3.52 -4.23
N HIS A 82 -1.36 3.21 -3.36
CA HIS A 82 0.01 3.73 -3.53
C HIS A 82 0.69 3.26 -4.83
N ASP A 83 0.36 2.07 -5.31
CA ASP A 83 0.87 1.49 -6.54
C ASP A 83 -0.22 1.37 -7.64
N TYR A 84 -1.17 2.29 -7.67
CA TYR A 84 -2.29 2.32 -8.62
C TYR A 84 -1.86 2.86 -9.99
N PHE A 85 -0.75 2.33 -10.54
CA PHE A 85 -0.22 2.78 -11.84
C PHE A 85 -0.85 2.08 -13.06
N LEU A 86 -1.51 0.93 -12.87
CA LEU A 86 -2.36 0.22 -13.84
C LEU A 86 -1.64 -0.26 -15.11
N TYR A 87 -0.36 -0.68 -15.00
CA TYR A 87 0.38 -1.36 -16.06
C TYR A 87 1.34 -2.40 -15.47
N ASP A 88 1.75 -3.37 -16.30
CA ASP A 88 2.79 -4.32 -15.91
C ASP A 88 4.17 -3.73 -16.25
N TRP A 89 4.89 -3.25 -15.23
CA TRP A 89 6.20 -2.62 -15.39
C TRP A 89 7.32 -3.61 -15.73
N HIS A 90 7.05 -4.93 -15.64
CA HIS A 90 7.98 -5.98 -16.08
C HIS A 90 7.96 -6.18 -17.60
N ILE A 91 6.89 -5.71 -18.29
CA ILE A 91 6.81 -5.76 -19.75
C ILE A 91 7.55 -4.56 -20.32
N PRO A 92 8.58 -4.76 -21.20
CA PRO A 92 9.28 -3.64 -21.81
C PRO A 92 8.34 -2.78 -22.68
N ASP A 93 8.29 -1.49 -22.34
CA ASP A 93 7.52 -0.47 -23.04
C ASP A 93 8.19 0.89 -22.79
N GLU A 94 8.20 1.76 -23.79
CA GLU A 94 8.76 3.11 -23.66
C GLU A 94 8.10 3.92 -22.54
N SER A 95 6.79 3.75 -22.35
CA SER A 95 6.02 4.42 -21.29
C SER A 95 6.41 3.95 -19.88
N HIS A 96 7.04 2.76 -19.74
CA HIS A 96 7.46 2.17 -18.47
C HIS A 96 8.95 2.38 -18.16
N LYS A 97 9.69 3.06 -19.02
CA LYS A 97 11.15 3.22 -18.96
C LYS A 97 11.65 3.79 -17.62
N TRP A 98 10.88 4.66 -17.01
CA TRP A 98 11.22 5.35 -15.77
C TRP A 98 10.35 4.92 -14.59
N HIS A 99 9.83 3.68 -14.60
CA HIS A 99 8.90 3.19 -13.58
C HIS A 99 9.37 3.46 -12.14
N GLY A 100 10.63 3.15 -11.81
CA GLY A 100 11.18 3.36 -10.47
C GLY A 100 11.18 4.82 -10.00
N VAL A 101 11.10 5.79 -10.92
CA VAL A 101 11.08 7.22 -10.61
C VAL A 101 9.68 7.83 -10.74
N THR A 102 8.88 7.34 -11.70
CA THR A 102 7.61 7.96 -12.10
C THR A 102 6.36 7.24 -11.63
N HIS A 103 6.45 6.00 -11.14
CA HIS A 103 5.25 5.21 -10.82
C HIS A 103 4.36 5.85 -9.74
N ALA A 104 4.93 6.56 -8.78
CA ALA A 104 4.16 7.28 -7.76
C ALA A 104 3.28 8.38 -8.37
N GLY A 105 3.81 9.12 -9.35
CA GLY A 105 3.05 10.13 -10.09
C GLY A 105 1.93 9.52 -10.93
N ASP A 106 2.21 8.41 -11.60
CA ASP A 106 1.22 7.68 -12.40
C ASP A 106 0.11 7.10 -11.50
N ALA A 107 0.49 6.53 -10.37
CA ALA A 107 -0.47 6.01 -9.38
C ALA A 107 -1.38 7.12 -8.84
N LEU A 108 -0.82 8.28 -8.50
CA LEU A 108 -1.59 9.43 -8.02
C LEU A 108 -2.57 9.94 -9.07
N LYS A 109 -2.12 10.08 -10.30
CA LYS A 109 -2.95 10.54 -11.43
C LYS A 109 -4.14 9.59 -11.65
N ASN A 110 -3.89 8.31 -11.69
CA ASN A 110 -4.94 7.30 -11.88
C ASN A 110 -5.91 7.25 -10.69
N ALA A 111 -5.39 7.32 -9.46
CA ALA A 111 -6.20 7.31 -8.26
C ALA A 111 -7.11 8.55 -8.16
N MET A 112 -6.61 9.72 -8.52
CA MET A 112 -7.39 10.95 -8.56
C MET A 112 -8.47 10.96 -9.66
N ARG A 113 -8.23 10.24 -10.75
CA ARG A 113 -9.22 10.06 -11.80
C ARG A 113 -10.40 9.20 -11.34
N ASP A 114 -10.11 8.13 -10.58
CA ASP A 114 -11.09 7.09 -10.25
C ASP A 114 -11.73 7.27 -8.86
N PHE A 115 -11.10 8.02 -7.95
CA PHE A 115 -11.55 8.21 -6.57
C PHE A 115 -11.39 9.64 -6.10
N GLU A 116 -12.21 10.03 -5.12
CA GLU A 116 -11.99 11.27 -4.38
C GLU A 116 -10.93 11.03 -3.30
N LEU A 117 -9.85 11.81 -3.33
CA LEU A 117 -8.73 11.70 -2.41
C LEU A 117 -8.55 12.98 -1.61
N ASN A 118 -8.34 12.85 -0.30
CA ASN A 118 -7.94 13.98 0.54
C ASN A 118 -6.43 14.27 0.40
N GLU A 119 -5.97 15.34 1.02
CA GLU A 119 -4.56 15.76 0.96
C GLU A 119 -3.60 14.73 1.55
N ILE A 120 -4.01 14.02 2.61
CA ILE A 120 -3.21 12.97 3.25
C ILE A 120 -3.00 11.81 2.27
N GLU A 121 -4.06 11.31 1.67
CA GLU A 121 -4.02 10.21 0.70
C GLU A 121 -3.16 10.57 -0.51
N GLN A 122 -3.29 11.80 -1.03
CA GLN A 122 -2.48 12.30 -2.13
C GLN A 122 -0.99 12.35 -1.78
N ASP A 123 -0.65 12.86 -0.61
CA ASP A 123 0.73 12.92 -0.12
C ASP A 123 1.32 11.52 0.06
N MET A 124 0.55 10.60 0.64
CA MET A 124 0.94 9.20 0.80
C MET A 124 1.37 8.58 -0.52
N ILE A 125 0.52 8.69 -1.54
CA ILE A 125 0.76 8.08 -2.85
C ILE A 125 1.95 8.76 -3.53
N ARG A 126 1.99 10.08 -3.54
CA ARG A 126 3.05 10.86 -4.20
C ARG A 126 4.42 10.60 -3.62
N LYS A 127 4.54 10.41 -2.32
CA LYS A 127 5.82 10.41 -1.60
C LYS A 127 6.26 9.07 -1.05
N HIS A 128 5.55 7.97 -1.38
CA HIS A 128 5.90 6.67 -0.82
C HIS A 128 7.28 6.14 -1.25
N MET A 129 7.86 6.67 -2.32
CA MET A 129 9.19 6.28 -2.81
C MET A 129 10.34 7.07 -2.19
N PHE A 130 10.07 7.96 -1.21
CA PHE A 130 11.14 8.60 -0.48
C PHE A 130 12.11 7.55 0.12
N PRO A 131 13.43 7.69 0.05
CA PRO A 131 14.22 8.83 -0.45
C PRO A 131 14.60 8.79 -1.93
N LEU A 132 14.16 7.78 -2.72
CA LEU A 132 14.42 7.75 -4.16
C LEU A 132 13.87 9.02 -4.84
N ASN A 133 12.64 9.39 -4.53
CA ASN A 133 12.12 10.74 -4.76
C ASN A 133 12.47 11.59 -3.54
N PRO A 134 13.20 12.71 -3.71
CA PRO A 134 13.86 13.39 -2.59
C PRO A 134 12.94 14.24 -1.71
N VAL A 135 11.69 14.48 -2.12
CA VAL A 135 10.74 15.24 -1.32
C VAL A 135 10.17 14.35 -0.20
N PRO A 136 10.41 14.70 1.09
CA PRO A 136 10.00 13.84 2.19
C PRO A 136 8.49 13.84 2.42
N PRO A 137 7.93 12.76 3.00
CA PRO A 137 6.54 12.70 3.43
C PRO A 137 6.18 13.84 4.38
N LYS A 138 4.97 14.38 4.24
CA LYS A 138 4.47 15.48 5.05
C LYS A 138 3.66 15.01 6.27
N TYR A 139 2.89 13.92 6.12
CA TYR A 139 1.96 13.42 7.13
C TYR A 139 2.49 12.16 7.81
N ARG A 140 2.01 11.87 9.03
CA ARG A 140 2.33 10.61 9.75
C ARG A 140 1.98 9.39 8.92
N GLU A 141 0.81 9.41 8.31
CA GLU A 141 0.30 8.35 7.43
C GLU A 141 1.26 8.10 6.26
N SER A 142 1.80 9.16 5.69
CA SER A 142 2.77 9.06 4.58
C SER A 142 4.10 8.42 5.03
N TRP A 143 4.59 8.74 6.22
CA TRP A 143 5.77 8.09 6.80
C TRP A 143 5.53 6.62 7.09
N ILE A 144 4.35 6.30 7.65
CA ILE A 144 3.95 4.91 7.93
C ILE A 144 3.93 4.10 6.62
N LEU A 145 3.29 4.62 5.58
CA LEU A 145 3.25 3.97 4.27
C LEU A 145 4.64 3.76 3.69
N CYS A 146 5.48 4.77 3.74
CA CYS A 146 6.86 4.71 3.22
C CYS A 146 7.65 3.56 3.87
N VAL A 147 7.55 3.41 5.19
CA VAL A 147 8.20 2.33 5.95
C VAL A 147 7.55 0.97 5.66
N ALA A 148 6.23 0.90 5.69
CA ALA A 148 5.47 -0.33 5.45
C ALA A 148 5.75 -0.92 4.07
N ASP A 149 5.77 -0.08 3.04
CA ASP A 149 6.06 -0.49 1.65
C ASP A 149 7.45 -1.11 1.54
N LYS A 150 8.46 -0.49 2.14
CA LYS A 150 9.83 -1.00 2.13
C LYS A 150 9.97 -2.32 2.88
N ILE A 151 9.30 -2.49 4.01
CA ILE A 151 9.27 -3.75 4.77
C ILE A 151 8.64 -4.85 3.92
N CYS A 152 7.48 -4.61 3.33
CA CYS A 152 6.78 -5.58 2.50
C CYS A 152 7.59 -5.95 1.26
N ALA A 153 8.14 -4.98 0.55
CA ALA A 153 8.98 -5.20 -0.62
C ALA A 153 10.21 -6.05 -0.28
N SER A 154 10.86 -5.79 0.85
CA SER A 154 12.01 -6.57 1.33
C SER A 154 11.63 -8.01 1.62
N LYS A 155 10.50 -8.26 2.30
CA LYS A 155 10.01 -9.61 2.60
C LYS A 155 9.65 -10.39 1.32
N GLU A 156 9.00 -9.74 0.37
CA GLU A 156 8.61 -10.33 -0.91
C GLU A 156 9.82 -10.71 -1.74
N THR A 157 10.86 -9.90 -1.73
CA THR A 157 12.12 -10.16 -2.43
C THR A 157 12.88 -11.33 -1.80
N VAL A 158 12.92 -11.42 -0.46
CA VAL A 158 13.58 -12.53 0.26
C VAL A 158 12.87 -13.87 0.03
N LYS A 159 11.53 -13.89 0.01
CA LYS A 159 10.75 -15.12 -0.27
C LYS A 159 10.96 -15.68 -1.68
N ARG A 160 11.57 -14.91 -2.57
CA ARG A 160 11.90 -15.32 -3.94
C ARG A 160 13.06 -16.33 -3.99
N HIS A 161 13.84 -16.41 -2.94
CA HIS A 161 14.97 -17.32 -2.77
C HIS A 161 14.63 -18.41 -1.75
#